data_78b8d15b3accaa055ecddd0bb226bab1
#
_entry.id   78b8d15b3accaa055ecddd0bb226bab1
#
_cell.length_a   1.000
_cell.length_b   1.000
_cell.length_c   1.000
_cell.angle_alpha   90.00
_cell.angle_beta   90.00
_cell.angle_gamma   90.00
#
_symmetry.space_group_name_H-M   'P 1'
#
loop_
_entity.id
_entity.type
_entity.pdbx_description
1 polymer ?
#
loop_
_entity_poly.entity_id
_entity_poly.type
_entity_poly.pdbx_seq_one_letter_code
_entity_poly.pdbx_strand_id
1 'polypeptide(L)'
;MDDIVGLLGRDELVADLVAEIRKGKHIILTGPVGIGKSAVLRAALDRVGDKVELLIKLHDHQAKGQFVEMARQMLALGLISAQELDLPVKFHGVPGAQIDWREVKSQVNRASMRDLTQAIIPALARAESKPVIAVDDLTTLTPTQMAFWLAIFDHAQVIGCASDKKARIRKLWWKMKEIDVKPLSPDVIREVVKSYIQAKGVLIESPDLYISHVVKQSGGVPQAIYDMLDESGKERIIDKRKVREMRHDAGVFYLDFTPMVMILGAVIVSMRYVGMGTGDKTLYIMGGLGTALFLTFRFFVFKGVGR
;
A
#
# COMPACT_ATOMS: atom_id res chain seq x y z
N MET A 1 11.12 7.85 13.67
CA MET A 1 10.17 7.40 14.72
C MET A 1 9.07 6.53 14.10
N ASP A 2 8.57 6.88 12.92
CA ASP A 2 7.52 6.14 12.19
C ASP A 2 7.87 4.68 11.92
N ASP A 3 9.13 4.41 11.52
CA ASP A 3 9.59 3.05 11.24
C ASP A 3 9.66 2.15 12.49
N ILE A 4 9.93 2.74 13.66
CA ILE A 4 10.05 1.98 14.92
C ILE A 4 8.66 1.50 15.37
N VAL A 5 7.66 2.37 15.34
CA VAL A 5 6.28 2.01 15.71
C VAL A 5 5.70 0.96 14.74
N GLY A 6 6.04 1.08 13.45
CA GLY A 6 5.60 0.11 12.43
C GLY A 6 6.19 -1.29 12.57
N LEU A 7 7.29 -1.45 13.32
CA LEU A 7 7.98 -2.73 13.51
C LEU A 7 7.70 -3.40 14.85
N LEU A 8 7.16 -2.67 15.83
CA LEU A 8 6.88 -3.22 17.15
C LEU A 8 5.90 -4.40 17.06
N GLY A 9 6.27 -5.51 17.68
CA GLY A 9 5.47 -6.74 17.67
C GLY A 9 5.39 -7.45 16.32
N ARG A 10 6.32 -7.18 15.38
CA ARG A 10 6.34 -7.79 14.03
C ARG A 10 7.59 -8.59 13.71
N ASP A 11 8.37 -8.95 14.72
CA ASP A 11 9.61 -9.71 14.51
C ASP A 11 9.38 -11.04 13.81
N GLU A 12 8.30 -11.76 14.13
CA GLU A 12 7.92 -13.00 13.45
C GLU A 12 7.58 -12.74 11.97
N LEU A 13 6.77 -11.72 11.68
CA LEU A 13 6.41 -11.37 10.31
C LEU A 13 7.66 -11.01 9.47
N VAL A 14 8.59 -10.26 10.05
CA VAL A 14 9.85 -9.91 9.39
C VAL A 14 10.72 -11.17 9.18
N ALA A 15 10.78 -12.07 10.16
CA ALA A 15 11.51 -13.33 10.03
C ALA A 15 10.92 -14.24 8.95
N ASP A 16 9.60 -14.35 8.90
CA ASP A 16 8.89 -15.09 7.85
C ASP A 16 9.15 -14.50 6.47
N LEU A 17 9.09 -13.18 6.35
CA LEU A 17 9.40 -12.49 5.09
C LEU A 17 10.85 -12.76 4.65
N VAL A 18 11.82 -12.68 5.55
CA VAL A 18 13.22 -13.02 5.28
C VAL A 18 13.37 -14.46 4.78
N ALA A 19 12.67 -15.40 5.42
CA ALA A 19 12.69 -16.80 5.02
C ALA A 19 12.14 -17.01 3.59
N GLU A 20 11.05 -16.30 3.24
CA GLU A 20 10.47 -16.40 1.89
C GLU A 20 11.33 -15.67 0.83
N ILE A 21 11.98 -14.56 1.18
CA ILE A 21 12.95 -13.88 0.31
C ILE A 21 14.10 -14.85 -0.06
N ARG A 22 14.64 -15.55 0.93
CA ARG A 22 15.72 -16.54 0.72
C ARG A 22 15.32 -17.71 -0.16
N LYS A 23 14.02 -18.03 -0.23
CA LYS A 23 13.50 -19.07 -1.14
C LYS A 23 13.38 -18.60 -2.60
N GLY A 24 13.72 -17.35 -2.90
CA GLY A 24 13.63 -16.79 -4.25
C GLY A 24 12.22 -16.55 -4.76
N LYS A 25 11.20 -16.55 -3.88
CA LYS A 25 9.80 -16.36 -4.28
C LYS A 25 9.50 -14.87 -4.50
N HIS A 26 8.63 -14.58 -5.48
CA HIS A 26 8.02 -13.28 -5.58
C HIS A 26 7.03 -13.09 -4.44
N ILE A 27 7.02 -11.91 -3.82
CA ILE A 27 6.22 -11.65 -2.61
C ILE A 27 5.46 -10.35 -2.77
N ILE A 28 4.21 -10.34 -2.34
CA ILE A 28 3.40 -9.13 -2.21
C ILE A 28 2.92 -8.97 -0.77
N LEU A 29 3.32 -7.86 -0.15
CA LEU A 29 2.82 -7.44 1.15
C LEU A 29 1.50 -6.70 0.96
N THR A 30 0.42 -7.18 1.56
CA THR A 30 -0.90 -6.56 1.46
C THR A 30 -1.36 -6.00 2.80
N GLY A 31 -2.28 -5.04 2.75
CA GLY A 31 -2.86 -4.41 3.94
C GLY A 31 -3.18 -2.93 3.71
N PRO A 32 -3.98 -2.29 4.56
CA PRO A 32 -4.40 -0.92 4.40
C PRO A 32 -3.22 0.08 4.38
N VAL A 33 -3.50 1.30 3.91
CA VAL A 33 -2.53 2.39 3.94
C VAL A 33 -2.15 2.69 5.39
N GLY A 34 -0.88 3.02 5.64
CA GLY A 34 -0.38 3.32 6.98
C GLY A 34 -0.14 2.10 7.89
N ILE A 35 -0.44 0.85 7.42
CA ILE A 35 -0.25 -0.37 8.22
C ILE A 35 1.22 -0.73 8.45
N GLY A 36 2.17 -0.09 7.77
CA GLY A 36 3.61 -0.32 7.94
C GLY A 36 4.22 -1.37 7.00
N LYS A 37 3.64 -1.62 5.82
CA LYS A 37 4.18 -2.55 4.80
C LYS A 37 5.62 -2.22 4.41
N SER A 38 5.89 -0.95 4.07
CA SER A 38 7.23 -0.51 3.67
C SER A 38 8.25 -0.59 4.81
N ALA A 39 7.82 -0.40 6.05
CA ALA A 39 8.69 -0.57 7.22
C ALA A 39 9.09 -2.05 7.40
N VAL A 40 8.11 -2.97 7.30
CA VAL A 40 8.36 -4.43 7.35
C VAL A 40 9.26 -4.86 6.21
N LEU A 41 9.02 -4.37 4.98
CA LEU A 41 9.85 -4.67 3.82
C LEU A 41 11.29 -4.20 4.04
N ARG A 42 11.51 -2.96 4.46
CA ARG A 42 12.85 -2.42 4.76
C ARG A 42 13.57 -3.25 5.81
N ALA A 43 12.91 -3.53 6.94
CA ALA A 43 13.49 -4.34 8.00
C ALA A 43 13.87 -5.75 7.54
N ALA A 44 13.06 -6.37 6.68
CA ALA A 44 13.38 -7.67 6.12
C ALA A 44 14.58 -7.61 5.17
N LEU A 45 14.65 -6.59 4.30
CA LEU A 45 15.78 -6.39 3.39
C LEU A 45 17.08 -6.12 4.15
N ASP A 46 17.04 -5.34 5.21
CA ASP A 46 18.20 -5.06 6.07
C ASP A 46 18.67 -6.34 6.81
N ARG A 47 17.73 -7.22 7.24
CA ARG A 47 18.07 -8.52 7.85
C ARG A 47 18.56 -9.56 6.84
N VAL A 48 18.18 -9.46 5.57
CA VAL A 48 18.73 -10.33 4.51
C VAL A 48 20.18 -9.96 4.24
N GLY A 49 20.51 -8.65 4.29
CA GLY A 49 21.85 -8.10 4.24
C GLY A 49 22.65 -8.57 3.02
N ASP A 50 23.93 -8.83 3.23
CA ASP A 50 24.91 -9.20 2.18
C ASP A 50 24.66 -10.52 1.46
N LYS A 51 23.60 -11.25 1.84
CA LYS A 51 23.19 -12.49 1.15
C LYS A 51 22.47 -12.25 -0.17
N VAL A 52 22.08 -11.00 -0.43
CA VAL A 52 21.53 -10.57 -1.72
C VAL A 52 22.59 -9.72 -2.41
N GLU A 53 23.27 -10.31 -3.41
CA GLU A 53 24.34 -9.63 -4.15
C GLU A 53 23.86 -8.39 -4.91
N LEU A 54 22.64 -8.49 -5.49
CA LEU A 54 22.06 -7.42 -6.31
C LEU A 54 20.69 -7.03 -5.76
N LEU A 55 20.62 -5.90 -5.06
CA LEU A 55 19.39 -5.35 -4.49
C LEU A 55 19.05 -4.01 -5.13
N ILE A 56 17.87 -3.92 -5.72
CA ILE A 56 17.31 -2.71 -6.34
C ILE A 56 16.09 -2.30 -5.52
N LYS A 57 16.10 -1.08 -4.95
CA LYS A 57 15.01 -0.54 -4.14
C LYS A 57 14.30 0.58 -4.90
N LEU A 58 13.00 0.45 -5.13
CA LEU A 58 12.19 1.42 -5.86
C LEU A 58 11.19 2.08 -4.89
N HIS A 59 11.37 3.38 -4.70
CA HIS A 59 10.56 4.17 -3.77
C HIS A 59 9.55 5.09 -4.49
N ASP A 60 9.77 5.35 -5.78
CA ASP A 60 8.88 6.23 -6.53
C ASP A 60 7.50 5.58 -6.71
N HIS A 61 6.45 6.35 -6.45
CA HIS A 61 5.06 5.90 -6.64
C HIS A 61 4.61 5.97 -8.09
N GLN A 62 5.31 6.77 -8.92
CA GLN A 62 5.01 6.90 -10.33
C GLN A 62 5.80 5.86 -11.14
N ALA A 63 5.11 5.20 -12.06
CA ALA A 63 5.73 4.14 -12.85
C ALA A 63 6.96 4.58 -13.65
N LYS A 64 6.92 5.77 -14.24
CA LYS A 64 8.09 6.29 -14.94
C LYS A 64 9.27 6.55 -13.99
N GLY A 65 8.97 7.06 -12.79
CA GLY A 65 9.95 7.26 -11.73
C GLY A 65 10.58 5.93 -11.30
N GLN A 66 9.79 4.87 -11.14
CA GLN A 66 10.30 3.53 -10.83
C GLN A 66 11.29 3.02 -11.90
N PHE A 67 10.98 3.23 -13.19
CA PHE A 67 11.88 2.79 -14.28
C PHE A 67 13.18 3.60 -14.32
N VAL A 68 13.08 4.90 -14.11
CA VAL A 68 14.26 5.78 -14.02
C VAL A 68 15.12 5.42 -12.80
N GLU A 69 14.48 5.14 -11.65
CA GLU A 69 15.18 4.72 -10.44
C GLU A 69 15.85 3.36 -10.61
N MET A 70 15.16 2.42 -11.29
CA MET A 70 15.72 1.12 -11.64
C MET A 70 16.93 1.27 -12.56
N ALA A 71 16.80 2.03 -13.67
CA ALA A 71 17.89 2.29 -14.58
C ALA A 71 19.09 2.93 -13.88
N ARG A 72 18.86 3.88 -12.97
CA ARG A 72 19.92 4.50 -12.16
C ARG A 72 20.69 3.48 -11.33
N GLN A 73 19.96 2.63 -10.58
CA GLN A 73 20.60 1.65 -9.69
C GLN A 73 21.31 0.57 -10.52
N MET A 74 20.71 0.13 -11.62
CA MET A 74 21.33 -0.86 -12.52
C MET A 74 22.58 -0.31 -13.21
N LEU A 75 22.59 0.98 -13.57
CA LEU A 75 23.79 1.66 -14.09
C LEU A 75 24.89 1.67 -13.02
N ALA A 76 24.57 2.07 -11.80
CA ALA A 76 25.52 2.11 -10.69
C ALA A 76 26.08 0.73 -10.33
N LEU A 77 25.26 -0.33 -10.48
CA LEU A 77 25.67 -1.73 -10.27
C LEU A 77 26.41 -2.34 -11.47
N GLY A 78 26.56 -1.60 -12.57
CA GLY A 78 27.19 -2.08 -13.79
C GLY A 78 26.37 -3.10 -14.59
N LEU A 79 25.09 -3.25 -14.29
CA LEU A 79 24.16 -4.15 -15.00
C LEU A 79 23.73 -3.58 -16.36
N ILE A 80 23.65 -2.25 -16.48
CA ILE A 80 23.36 -1.54 -17.71
C ILE A 80 24.53 -0.61 -18.03
N SER A 81 24.94 -0.55 -19.29
CA SER A 81 25.96 0.38 -19.76
C SER A 81 25.37 1.73 -20.16
N ALA A 82 26.22 2.74 -20.23
CA ALA A 82 25.86 4.07 -20.74
C ALA A 82 25.33 4.04 -22.17
N GLN A 83 25.82 3.13 -23.00
CA GLN A 83 25.38 2.95 -24.38
C GLN A 83 23.94 2.41 -24.45
N GLU A 84 23.57 1.46 -23.60
CA GLU A 84 22.22 0.88 -23.55
C GLU A 84 21.16 1.89 -23.07
N LEU A 85 21.57 2.91 -22.31
CA LEU A 85 20.70 4.01 -21.88
C LEU A 85 20.75 5.22 -22.85
N ASP A 86 21.39 5.07 -24.02
CA ASP A 86 21.57 6.14 -25.00
C ASP A 86 22.14 7.44 -24.39
N LEU A 87 23.13 7.26 -23.49
CA LEU A 87 23.82 8.38 -22.87
C LEU A 87 24.89 8.96 -23.79
N PRO A 88 25.32 10.23 -23.59
CA PRO A 88 26.35 10.88 -24.41
C PRO A 88 27.62 10.04 -24.51
N VAL A 89 28.27 10.10 -25.69
CA VAL A 89 29.47 9.32 -26.04
C VAL A 89 30.58 9.45 -24.97
N LYS A 90 30.68 10.62 -24.33
CA LYS A 90 31.65 10.84 -23.25
C LYS A 90 31.56 9.85 -22.07
N PHE A 91 30.43 9.19 -21.92
CA PHE A 91 30.20 8.19 -20.87
C PHE A 91 30.35 6.74 -21.37
N HIS A 92 30.50 6.55 -22.67
CA HIS A 92 30.68 5.22 -23.24
C HIS A 92 32.00 4.59 -22.75
N GLY A 93 31.92 3.38 -22.22
CA GLY A 93 33.08 2.68 -21.65
C GLY A 93 33.47 3.12 -20.22
N VAL A 94 32.79 4.14 -19.66
CA VAL A 94 32.97 4.53 -18.25
C VAL A 94 32.18 3.57 -17.36
N PRO A 95 32.77 2.99 -16.30
CA PRO A 95 32.03 2.19 -15.35
C PRO A 95 30.87 2.98 -14.73
N GLY A 96 29.67 2.39 -14.70
CA GLY A 96 28.46 3.09 -14.27
C GLY A 96 28.54 3.70 -12.87
N ALA A 97 29.30 3.06 -11.96
CA ALA A 97 29.54 3.57 -10.62
C ALA A 97 30.32 4.90 -10.58
N GLN A 98 31.06 5.22 -11.66
CA GLN A 98 31.84 6.46 -11.77
C GLN A 98 31.08 7.59 -12.47
N ILE A 99 29.92 7.30 -13.04
CA ILE A 99 29.06 8.29 -13.73
C ILE A 99 28.26 9.06 -12.68
N ASP A 100 28.48 10.40 -12.59
CA ASP A 100 27.63 11.22 -11.73
C ASP A 100 26.20 11.24 -12.30
N TRP A 101 25.27 10.73 -11.52
CA TRP A 101 23.86 10.69 -11.89
C TRP A 101 23.29 12.07 -12.27
N ARG A 102 23.79 13.13 -11.67
CA ARG A 102 23.34 14.50 -11.94
C ARG A 102 23.54 14.89 -13.40
N GLU A 103 24.62 14.41 -14.05
CA GLU A 103 24.93 14.73 -15.44
C GLU A 103 24.00 14.00 -16.44
N VAL A 104 23.56 12.81 -16.09
CA VAL A 104 22.76 11.94 -16.99
C VAL A 104 21.28 11.91 -16.67
N LYS A 105 20.86 12.34 -15.45
CA LYS A 105 19.47 12.30 -14.97
C LYS A 105 18.49 12.92 -15.97
N SER A 106 18.81 14.08 -16.55
CA SER A 106 17.92 14.77 -17.48
C SER A 106 17.64 13.93 -18.73
N GLN A 107 18.64 13.22 -19.24
CA GLN A 107 18.52 12.38 -20.43
C GLN A 107 17.73 11.12 -20.13
N VAL A 108 18.04 10.41 -19.05
CA VAL A 108 17.28 9.22 -18.62
C VAL A 108 15.81 9.58 -18.34
N ASN A 109 15.54 10.74 -17.75
CA ASN A 109 14.16 11.22 -17.54
C ASN A 109 13.41 11.53 -18.85
N ARG A 110 14.11 11.89 -19.92
CA ARG A 110 13.51 12.13 -21.26
C ARG A 110 13.27 10.84 -22.02
N ALA A 111 14.01 9.77 -21.72
CA ALA A 111 13.82 8.47 -22.34
C ALA A 111 12.37 8.00 -22.22
N SER A 112 11.86 7.36 -23.27
CA SER A 112 10.51 6.80 -23.23
C SER A 112 10.46 5.58 -22.31
N MET A 113 9.25 5.21 -21.85
CA MET A 113 9.05 3.95 -21.10
C MET A 113 9.52 2.73 -21.91
N ARG A 114 9.38 2.78 -23.22
CA ARG A 114 9.80 1.72 -24.13
C ARG A 114 11.32 1.58 -24.13
N ASP A 115 12.05 2.69 -24.26
CA ASP A 115 13.52 2.71 -24.31
C ASP A 115 14.09 2.18 -22.98
N LEU A 116 13.55 2.65 -21.84
CA LEU A 116 13.94 2.14 -20.54
C LEU A 116 13.66 0.64 -20.41
N THR A 117 12.51 0.16 -20.89
CA THR A 117 12.16 -1.27 -20.86
C THR A 117 13.14 -2.09 -21.70
N GLN A 118 13.51 -1.58 -22.90
CA GLN A 118 14.46 -2.24 -23.80
C GLN A 118 15.88 -2.31 -23.23
N ALA A 119 16.27 -1.36 -22.40
CA ALA A 119 17.55 -1.42 -21.68
C ALA A 119 17.50 -2.35 -20.44
N ILE A 120 16.45 -2.24 -19.65
CA ILE A 120 16.33 -2.93 -18.33
C ILE A 120 16.18 -4.46 -18.51
N ILE A 121 15.23 -4.92 -19.32
CA ILE A 121 14.88 -6.35 -19.39
C ILE A 121 16.06 -7.19 -19.89
N PRO A 122 16.75 -6.88 -21.00
CA PRO A 122 17.90 -7.64 -21.45
C PRO A 122 19.07 -7.61 -20.44
N ALA A 123 19.25 -6.50 -19.75
CA ALA A 123 20.29 -6.39 -18.72
C ALA A 123 20.02 -7.30 -17.53
N LEU A 124 18.77 -7.38 -17.05
CA LEU A 124 18.36 -8.32 -16.01
C LEU A 124 18.52 -9.78 -16.46
N ALA A 125 18.24 -10.06 -17.74
CA ALA A 125 18.40 -11.42 -18.29
C ALA A 125 19.86 -11.88 -18.39
N ARG A 126 20.81 -10.92 -18.50
CA ARG A 126 22.26 -11.22 -18.56
C ARG A 126 22.94 -11.24 -17.20
N ALA A 127 22.25 -10.83 -16.13
CA ALA A 127 22.83 -10.79 -14.81
C ALA A 127 23.24 -12.19 -14.34
N GLU A 128 24.46 -12.32 -13.82
CA GLU A 128 25.00 -13.60 -13.33
C GLU A 128 24.22 -14.15 -12.13
N SER A 129 23.79 -13.28 -11.25
CA SER A 129 22.91 -13.61 -10.12
C SER A 129 21.55 -12.95 -10.30
N LYS A 130 20.48 -13.63 -9.87
CA LYS A 130 19.11 -13.13 -9.98
C LYS A 130 18.89 -11.95 -9.03
N PRO A 131 18.70 -10.71 -9.54
CA PRO A 131 18.53 -9.54 -8.68
C PRO A 131 17.24 -9.61 -7.88
N VAL A 132 17.24 -8.99 -6.68
CA VAL A 132 16.05 -8.75 -5.89
C VAL A 132 15.60 -7.31 -6.13
N ILE A 133 14.35 -7.13 -6.56
CA ILE A 133 13.74 -5.81 -6.78
C ILE A 133 12.65 -5.60 -5.75
N ALA A 134 12.85 -4.63 -4.88
CA ALA A 134 11.89 -4.21 -3.86
C ALA A 134 11.12 -2.98 -4.34
N VAL A 135 9.78 -3.01 -4.28
CA VAL A 135 8.90 -1.96 -4.79
C VAL A 135 7.92 -1.55 -3.70
N ASP A 136 7.91 -0.27 -3.36
CA ASP A 136 7.05 0.24 -2.28
C ASP A 136 5.56 0.26 -2.63
N ASP A 137 5.19 0.39 -3.92
CA ASP A 137 3.78 0.36 -4.32
C ASP A 137 3.55 -0.29 -5.69
N LEU A 138 2.77 -1.36 -5.70
CA LEU A 138 2.25 -2.05 -6.89
C LEU A 138 0.71 -2.02 -6.94
N THR A 139 0.05 -1.12 -6.21
CA THR A 139 -1.41 -1.09 -6.10
C THR A 139 -2.09 -0.71 -7.41
N THR A 140 -1.49 0.23 -8.15
CA THR A 140 -2.08 0.76 -9.38
C THR A 140 -1.13 0.63 -10.56
N LEU A 141 -1.38 -0.35 -11.43
CA LEU A 141 -0.60 -0.55 -12.65
C LEU A 141 -1.48 -0.40 -13.88
N THR A 142 -0.95 0.27 -14.91
CA THR A 142 -1.54 0.25 -16.25
C THR A 142 -1.26 -1.10 -16.94
N PRO A 143 -1.98 -1.47 -18.01
CA PRO A 143 -1.69 -2.71 -18.74
C PRO A 143 -0.24 -2.82 -19.23
N THR A 144 0.35 -1.71 -19.69
CA THR A 144 1.75 -1.66 -20.15
C THR A 144 2.73 -1.92 -19.00
N GLN A 145 2.50 -1.32 -17.84
CA GLN A 145 3.30 -1.55 -16.64
C GLN A 145 3.19 -2.98 -16.15
N MET A 146 1.98 -3.54 -16.19
CA MET A 146 1.77 -4.93 -15.82
C MET A 146 2.55 -5.88 -16.75
N ALA A 147 2.56 -5.63 -18.06
CA ALA A 147 3.35 -6.42 -19.00
C ALA A 147 4.85 -6.35 -18.70
N PHE A 148 5.36 -5.18 -18.36
CA PHE A 148 6.74 -4.98 -17.93
C PHE A 148 7.07 -5.76 -16.66
N TRP A 149 6.26 -5.66 -15.62
CA TRP A 149 6.49 -6.40 -14.38
C TRP A 149 6.42 -7.91 -14.58
N LEU A 150 5.52 -8.39 -15.43
CA LEU A 150 5.45 -9.83 -15.76
C LEU A 150 6.72 -10.32 -16.48
N ALA A 151 7.32 -9.50 -17.34
CA ALA A 151 8.59 -9.83 -17.97
C ALA A 151 9.77 -9.82 -16.98
N ILE A 152 9.75 -8.91 -16.01
CA ILE A 152 10.78 -8.87 -14.95
C ILE A 152 10.77 -10.13 -14.08
N PHE A 153 9.61 -10.73 -13.80
CA PHE A 153 9.53 -11.91 -12.94
C PHE A 153 10.37 -13.10 -13.42
N ASP A 154 10.60 -13.19 -14.71
CA ASP A 154 11.41 -14.27 -15.27
C ASP A 154 12.91 -14.06 -14.98
N HIS A 155 13.35 -12.82 -14.77
CA HIS A 155 14.75 -12.43 -14.64
C HIS A 155 15.16 -11.90 -13.25
N ALA A 156 14.20 -11.48 -12.43
CA ALA A 156 14.45 -10.93 -11.09
C ALA A 156 13.45 -11.49 -10.08
N GLN A 157 13.81 -11.51 -8.80
CA GLN A 157 12.86 -11.73 -7.72
C GLN A 157 12.21 -10.40 -7.37
N VAL A 158 10.88 -10.33 -7.38
CA VAL A 158 10.14 -9.09 -7.07
C VAL A 158 9.46 -9.22 -5.71
N ILE A 159 9.66 -8.20 -4.87
CA ILE A 159 9.01 -8.06 -3.57
C ILE A 159 8.31 -6.71 -3.58
N GLY A 160 6.99 -6.70 -3.50
CA GLY A 160 6.20 -5.49 -3.59
C GLY A 160 5.25 -5.29 -2.42
N CYS A 161 4.78 -4.05 -2.27
CA CYS A 161 3.69 -3.72 -1.37
C CYS A 161 2.44 -3.33 -2.18
N ALA A 162 1.26 -3.63 -1.66
CA ALA A 162 0.00 -3.16 -2.24
C ALA A 162 -1.02 -2.86 -1.13
N SER A 163 -1.83 -1.83 -1.34
CA SER A 163 -2.89 -1.47 -0.38
C SER A 163 -4.18 -2.20 -0.65
N ASP A 164 -4.43 -2.57 -1.90
CA ASP A 164 -5.69 -3.18 -2.34
C ASP A 164 -5.47 -4.14 -3.51
N LYS A 165 -6.28 -5.20 -3.57
CA LYS A 165 -6.28 -6.21 -4.63
C LYS A 165 -7.21 -5.80 -5.77
N LYS A 166 -6.68 -5.07 -6.74
CA LYS A 166 -7.48 -4.72 -7.92
C LYS A 166 -7.57 -5.90 -8.90
N ALA A 167 -8.78 -6.26 -9.30
CA ALA A 167 -9.04 -7.35 -10.24
C ALA A 167 -8.22 -7.24 -11.54
N ARG A 168 -7.93 -6.00 -11.98
CA ARG A 168 -7.16 -5.69 -13.19
C ARG A 168 -5.73 -6.23 -13.18
N ILE A 169 -5.08 -6.30 -12.01
CA ILE A 169 -3.70 -6.76 -11.85
C ILE A 169 -3.59 -8.19 -11.31
N ARG A 170 -4.68 -8.94 -11.34
CA ARG A 170 -4.77 -10.32 -10.82
C ARG A 170 -3.71 -11.25 -11.38
N LYS A 171 -3.35 -11.12 -12.67
CA LYS A 171 -2.32 -11.96 -13.31
C LYS A 171 -0.94 -11.80 -12.67
N LEU A 172 -0.59 -10.60 -12.23
CA LEU A 172 0.65 -10.32 -11.51
C LEU A 172 0.64 -11.04 -10.15
N TRP A 173 -0.46 -10.95 -9.43
CA TRP A 173 -0.57 -11.46 -8.07
C TRP A 173 -0.60 -12.99 -8.00
N TRP A 174 -1.05 -13.67 -9.03
CA TRP A 174 -0.97 -15.14 -9.09
C TRP A 174 0.47 -15.67 -9.10
N LYS A 175 1.44 -14.88 -9.54
CA LYS A 175 2.87 -15.23 -9.51
C LYS A 175 3.53 -14.89 -8.17
N MET A 176 2.84 -14.19 -7.27
CA MET A 176 3.41 -13.71 -6.01
C MET A 176 2.80 -14.41 -4.81
N LYS A 177 3.65 -14.74 -3.83
CA LYS A 177 3.17 -15.15 -2.51
C LYS A 177 2.66 -13.94 -1.76
N GLU A 178 1.40 -13.96 -1.36
CA GLU A 178 0.82 -12.91 -0.54
C GLU A 178 1.15 -13.10 0.93
N ILE A 179 1.53 -12.01 1.58
CA ILE A 179 1.71 -11.90 3.02
C ILE A 179 0.87 -10.71 3.50
N ASP A 180 -0.15 -10.98 4.30
CA ASP A 180 -1.03 -9.96 4.84
C ASP A 180 -0.43 -9.32 6.10
N VAL A 181 -0.25 -8.00 6.06
CA VAL A 181 0.25 -7.20 7.18
C VAL A 181 -0.91 -6.78 8.06
N LYS A 182 -1.10 -7.50 9.15
CA LYS A 182 -2.22 -7.29 10.08
C LYS A 182 -2.04 -6.04 10.96
N PRO A 183 -3.15 -5.46 11.46
CA PRO A 183 -3.10 -4.41 12.48
C PRO A 183 -2.33 -4.85 13.73
N LEU A 184 -1.74 -3.88 14.44
CA LEU A 184 -1.09 -4.14 15.72
C LEU A 184 -2.10 -4.60 16.77
N SER A 185 -1.67 -5.51 17.63
CA SER A 185 -2.51 -5.96 18.74
C SER A 185 -2.74 -4.85 19.79
N PRO A 186 -3.86 -4.86 20.50
CA PRO A 186 -4.13 -3.86 21.54
C PRO A 186 -3.03 -3.77 22.60
N ASP A 187 -2.35 -4.87 22.91
CA ASP A 187 -1.28 -4.90 23.91
C ASP A 187 -0.04 -4.17 23.44
N VAL A 188 0.37 -4.39 22.18
CA VAL A 188 1.48 -3.67 21.56
C VAL A 188 1.17 -2.16 21.51
N ILE A 189 -0.05 -1.78 21.15
CA ILE A 189 -0.45 -0.37 21.13
C ILE A 189 -0.36 0.26 22.51
N ARG A 190 -0.81 -0.44 23.56
CA ARG A 190 -0.70 0.05 24.95
C ARG A 190 0.76 0.30 25.35
N GLU A 191 1.65 -0.59 24.95
CA GLU A 191 3.10 -0.45 25.22
C GLU A 191 3.70 0.76 24.50
N VAL A 192 3.39 0.92 23.23
CA VAL A 192 3.80 2.08 22.42
C VAL A 192 3.35 3.38 23.06
N VAL A 193 2.07 3.48 23.41
CA VAL A 193 1.49 4.70 23.98
C VAL A 193 2.12 5.02 25.33
N LYS A 194 2.30 4.02 26.21
CA LYS A 194 2.95 4.20 27.52
C LYS A 194 4.40 4.70 27.36
N SER A 195 5.15 4.08 26.49
CA SER A 195 6.55 4.49 26.19
C SER A 195 6.62 5.93 25.66
N TYR A 196 5.67 6.31 24.79
CA TYR A 196 5.60 7.67 24.27
C TYR A 196 5.31 8.70 25.36
N ILE A 197 4.29 8.45 26.20
CA ILE A 197 3.91 9.32 27.30
C ILE A 197 5.13 9.55 28.24
N GLN A 198 5.83 8.48 28.58
CA GLN A 198 7.03 8.56 29.43
C GLN A 198 8.16 9.35 28.76
N ALA A 199 8.43 9.13 27.49
CA ALA A 199 9.51 9.79 26.75
C ALA A 199 9.27 11.29 26.54
N LYS A 200 8.01 11.69 26.32
CA LYS A 200 7.66 13.10 26.06
C LYS A 200 7.30 13.89 27.30
N GLY A 201 7.06 13.22 28.45
CA GLY A 201 6.66 13.89 29.70
C GLY A 201 5.32 14.61 29.60
N VAL A 202 4.40 14.17 28.73
CA VAL A 202 3.07 14.77 28.55
C VAL A 202 2.22 14.43 29.78
N LEU A 203 1.63 15.45 30.39
CA LEU A 203 0.70 15.27 31.52
C LEU A 203 -0.69 14.92 30.98
N ILE A 204 -1.14 13.70 31.28
CA ILE A 204 -2.46 13.21 30.87
C ILE A 204 -3.31 13.03 32.13
N GLU A 205 -4.47 13.70 32.19
CA GLU A 205 -5.39 13.64 33.32
C GLU A 205 -5.88 12.20 33.60
N SER A 206 -6.11 11.43 32.54
CA SER A 206 -6.59 10.04 32.63
C SER A 206 -5.85 9.16 31.62
N PRO A 207 -4.67 8.60 32.00
CA PRO A 207 -3.85 7.79 31.07
C PRO A 207 -4.56 6.57 30.51
N ASP A 208 -5.34 5.87 31.34
CA ASP A 208 -6.07 4.66 30.91
C ASP A 208 -7.16 4.98 29.87
N LEU A 209 -7.88 6.10 30.06
CA LEU A 209 -8.85 6.57 29.08
C LEU A 209 -8.17 6.93 27.77
N TYR A 210 -7.04 7.63 27.83
CA TYR A 210 -6.27 8.01 26.66
C TYR A 210 -5.77 6.79 25.89
N ILE A 211 -5.14 5.84 26.57
CA ILE A 211 -4.65 4.59 25.97
C ILE A 211 -5.80 3.82 25.32
N SER A 212 -6.92 3.64 26.04
CA SER A 212 -8.09 2.94 25.51
C SER A 212 -8.67 3.63 24.27
N HIS A 213 -8.65 4.96 24.26
CA HIS A 213 -9.12 5.77 23.14
C HIS A 213 -8.21 5.61 21.91
N VAL A 214 -6.89 5.70 22.09
CA VAL A 214 -5.91 5.49 20.99
C VAL A 214 -6.04 4.08 20.42
N VAL A 215 -6.15 3.05 21.27
CA VAL A 215 -6.37 1.65 20.83
C VAL A 215 -7.61 1.55 19.94
N LYS A 216 -8.72 2.18 20.37
CA LYS A 216 -9.98 2.11 19.64
C LYS A 216 -9.96 2.90 18.33
N GLN A 217 -9.45 4.13 18.36
CA GLN A 217 -9.51 5.05 17.21
C GLN A 217 -8.45 4.75 16.15
N SER A 218 -7.30 4.19 16.52
CA SER A 218 -6.26 3.84 15.54
C SER A 218 -6.59 2.59 14.73
N GLY A 219 -7.51 1.73 15.20
CA GLY A 219 -7.80 0.44 14.57
C GLY A 219 -6.57 -0.48 14.44
N GLY A 220 -5.49 -0.21 15.18
CA GLY A 220 -4.22 -0.93 15.09
C GLY A 220 -3.33 -0.52 13.93
N VAL A 221 -3.64 0.57 13.25
CA VAL A 221 -2.84 1.11 12.16
C VAL A 221 -1.70 1.97 12.72
N PRO A 222 -0.41 1.62 12.52
CA PRO A 222 0.73 2.33 13.10
C PRO A 222 0.76 3.82 12.77
N GLN A 223 0.44 4.20 11.53
CA GLN A 223 0.40 5.60 11.13
C GLN A 223 -0.63 6.40 11.94
N ALA A 224 -1.82 5.83 12.13
CA ALA A 224 -2.87 6.46 12.93
C ALA A 224 -2.45 6.61 14.40
N ILE A 225 -1.76 5.61 14.96
CA ILE A 225 -1.22 5.70 16.31
C ILE A 225 -0.23 6.85 16.40
N TYR A 226 0.71 6.93 15.45
CA TYR A 226 1.71 7.98 15.39
C TYR A 226 1.07 9.37 15.28
N ASP A 227 0.14 9.57 14.35
CA ASP A 227 -0.54 10.84 14.13
C ASP A 227 -1.28 11.31 15.38
N MET A 228 -2.00 10.40 16.07
CA MET A 228 -2.68 10.70 17.34
C MET A 228 -1.69 11.05 18.45
N LEU A 229 -0.55 10.36 18.54
CA LEU A 229 0.50 10.64 19.52
C LEU A 229 1.20 11.97 19.23
N ASP A 230 1.51 12.28 17.96
CA ASP A 230 2.15 13.53 17.58
C ASP A 230 1.24 14.74 17.86
N GLU A 231 -0.05 14.62 17.53
CA GLU A 231 -1.04 15.64 17.87
C GLU A 231 -1.11 15.89 19.38
N SER A 232 -1.15 14.81 20.17
CA SER A 232 -1.15 14.88 21.63
C SER A 232 0.14 15.47 22.17
N GLY A 233 1.29 15.18 21.57
CA GLY A 233 2.59 15.66 22.02
C GLY A 233 2.82 17.16 21.84
N LYS A 234 1.98 17.87 21.09
CA LYS A 234 2.00 19.33 20.93
C LYS A 234 1.37 20.04 22.14
N GLU A 235 0.68 19.31 22.98
CA GLU A 235 0.01 19.83 24.16
C GLU A 235 0.76 19.45 25.45
N ARG A 236 0.83 20.38 26.41
CA ARG A 236 1.43 20.09 27.72
C ARG A 236 0.54 19.28 28.63
N ILE A 237 -0.78 19.48 28.52
CA ILE A 237 -1.80 18.83 29.35
C ILE A 237 -2.94 18.37 28.45
N ILE A 238 -3.29 17.09 28.56
CA ILE A 238 -4.42 16.48 27.85
C ILE A 238 -5.51 16.18 28.85
N ASP A 239 -6.64 16.90 28.76
CA ASP A 239 -7.82 16.67 29.57
C ASP A 239 -8.74 15.59 28.95
N LYS A 240 -9.71 15.11 29.73
CA LYS A 240 -10.68 14.09 29.29
C LYS A 240 -11.53 14.50 28.10
N ARG A 241 -11.77 15.81 27.92
CA ARG A 241 -12.57 16.35 26.83
C ARG A 241 -11.80 16.22 25.52
N LYS A 242 -10.54 16.67 25.52
CA LYS A 242 -9.64 16.53 24.34
C LYS A 242 -9.47 15.09 23.92
N VAL A 243 -9.27 14.15 24.87
CA VAL A 243 -9.20 12.73 24.55
C VAL A 243 -10.44 12.27 23.77
N ARG A 244 -11.64 12.69 24.14
CA ARG A 244 -12.88 12.29 23.47
C ARG A 244 -13.07 12.95 22.09
N GLU A 245 -12.47 14.10 21.89
CA GLU A 245 -12.54 14.85 20.61
C GLU A 245 -11.54 14.32 19.58
N MET A 246 -10.46 13.63 20.02
CA MET A 246 -9.50 13.03 19.12
C MET A 246 -10.14 11.92 18.27
N ARG A 247 -10.08 12.07 16.96
CA ARG A 247 -10.58 11.09 15.99
C ARG A 247 -9.54 10.87 14.92
N HIS A 248 -9.47 9.65 14.42
CA HIS A 248 -8.65 9.33 13.27
C HIS A 248 -9.45 8.44 12.31
N ASP A 249 -9.40 8.76 11.01
CA ASP A 249 -10.19 8.07 9.99
C ASP A 249 -9.81 6.58 9.84
N ALA A 250 -8.62 6.19 10.24
CA ALA A 250 -8.17 4.79 10.18
C ALA A 250 -8.96 3.86 11.11
N GLY A 251 -9.52 4.39 12.22
CA GLY A 251 -10.39 3.64 13.13
C GLY A 251 -11.85 3.55 12.68
N VAL A 252 -12.20 4.25 11.61
CA VAL A 252 -13.56 4.24 11.06
C VAL A 252 -13.67 3.11 10.03
N PHE A 253 -14.33 2.03 10.44
CA PHE A 253 -14.71 0.99 9.47
C PHE A 253 -15.87 1.51 8.64
N TYR A 254 -15.62 1.86 7.40
CA TYR A 254 -16.68 2.14 6.43
C TYR A 254 -17.33 0.81 6.03
N LEU A 255 -18.45 0.49 6.66
CA LEU A 255 -19.31 -0.59 6.19
C LEU A 255 -20.03 -0.09 4.92
N ASP A 256 -19.73 -0.72 3.80
CA ASP A 256 -20.45 -0.45 2.57
C ASP A 256 -21.86 -1.08 2.64
N PHE A 257 -22.85 -0.26 2.93
CA PHE A 257 -24.25 -0.67 2.96
C PHE A 257 -24.90 -0.76 1.55
N THR A 258 -24.15 -0.44 0.50
CA THR A 258 -24.65 -0.47 -0.89
C THR A 258 -25.30 -1.81 -1.25
N PRO A 259 -24.71 -2.99 -0.94
CA PRO A 259 -25.34 -4.27 -1.24
C PRO A 259 -26.68 -4.45 -0.52
N MET A 260 -26.77 -4.03 0.74
CA MET A 260 -28.00 -4.14 1.54
C MET A 260 -29.09 -3.23 0.99
N VAL A 261 -28.76 -2.02 0.59
CA VAL A 261 -29.68 -1.06 -0.05
C VAL A 261 -30.18 -1.62 -1.39
N MET A 262 -29.30 -2.25 -2.17
CA MET A 262 -29.68 -2.85 -3.45
C MET A 262 -30.62 -4.05 -3.27
N ILE A 263 -30.37 -4.90 -2.28
CA ILE A 263 -31.26 -6.04 -1.96
C ILE A 263 -32.64 -5.52 -1.53
N LEU A 264 -32.69 -4.53 -0.65
CA LEU A 264 -33.95 -3.92 -0.21
C LEU A 264 -34.73 -3.35 -1.39
N GLY A 265 -34.03 -2.65 -2.30
CA GLY A 265 -34.64 -2.12 -3.52
C GLY A 265 -35.20 -3.24 -4.43
N ALA A 266 -34.49 -4.34 -4.60
CA ALA A 266 -34.93 -5.48 -5.37
C ALA A 266 -36.21 -6.11 -4.79
N VAL A 267 -36.29 -6.25 -3.46
CA VAL A 267 -37.47 -6.75 -2.75
C VAL A 267 -38.68 -5.84 -3.01
N ILE A 268 -38.53 -4.53 -2.85
CA ILE A 268 -39.60 -3.56 -3.07
C ILE A 268 -40.11 -3.59 -4.51
N VAL A 269 -39.20 -3.66 -5.49
CA VAL A 269 -39.58 -3.77 -6.90
C VAL A 269 -40.30 -5.11 -7.19
N SER A 270 -39.83 -6.22 -6.59
CA SER A 270 -40.44 -7.53 -6.75
C SER A 270 -41.89 -7.59 -6.22
N MET A 271 -42.17 -6.90 -5.10
CA MET A 271 -43.53 -6.79 -4.58
C MET A 271 -44.51 -6.22 -5.60
N ARG A 272 -44.12 -5.23 -6.40
CA ARG A 272 -44.91 -4.67 -7.46
C ARG A 272 -45.26 -5.71 -8.56
N TYR A 273 -44.25 -6.50 -8.98
CA TYR A 273 -44.45 -7.52 -10.00
C TYR A 273 -45.32 -8.70 -9.50
N VAL A 274 -45.12 -9.08 -8.24
CA VAL A 274 -45.96 -10.10 -7.60
C VAL A 274 -47.42 -9.63 -7.51
N GLY A 275 -47.66 -8.38 -7.08
CA GLY A 275 -48.99 -7.80 -7.05
C GLY A 275 -49.67 -7.77 -8.43
N MET A 276 -48.89 -7.47 -9.48
CA MET A 276 -49.39 -7.51 -10.87
C MET A 276 -49.71 -8.94 -11.32
N GLY A 277 -48.90 -9.93 -10.97
CA GLY A 277 -49.09 -11.33 -11.33
C GLY A 277 -50.22 -12.01 -10.56
N THR A 278 -50.47 -11.62 -9.31
CA THR A 278 -51.56 -12.17 -8.46
C THR A 278 -52.86 -11.39 -8.56
N GLY A 279 -52.90 -10.26 -9.26
CA GLY A 279 -54.08 -9.38 -9.34
C GLY A 279 -54.36 -8.62 -8.05
N ASP A 280 -53.43 -8.62 -7.09
CA ASP A 280 -53.56 -7.90 -5.82
C ASP A 280 -53.24 -6.41 -5.99
N LYS A 281 -54.31 -5.59 -6.07
CA LYS A 281 -54.20 -4.14 -6.24
C LYS A 281 -53.47 -3.42 -5.08
N THR A 282 -53.61 -3.95 -3.87
CA THR A 282 -52.95 -3.36 -2.69
C THR A 282 -51.45 -3.55 -2.76
N LEU A 283 -50.99 -4.76 -3.05
CA LEU A 283 -49.59 -5.11 -3.20
C LEU A 283 -48.94 -4.35 -4.37
N TYR A 284 -49.67 -4.19 -5.48
CA TYR A 284 -49.23 -3.44 -6.66
C TYR A 284 -49.03 -1.95 -6.34
N ILE A 285 -49.97 -1.31 -5.64
CA ILE A 285 -49.89 0.12 -5.26
C ILE A 285 -48.76 0.32 -4.25
N MET A 286 -48.65 -0.54 -3.21
CA MET A 286 -47.61 -0.47 -2.22
C MET A 286 -46.21 -0.67 -2.85
N GLY A 287 -46.04 -1.65 -3.74
CA GLY A 287 -44.78 -1.86 -4.45
C GLY A 287 -44.43 -0.71 -5.38
N GLY A 288 -45.44 -0.06 -6.02
CA GLY A 288 -45.21 1.13 -6.82
C GLY A 288 -44.75 2.34 -6.02
N LEU A 289 -45.42 2.65 -4.89
CA LEU A 289 -45.07 3.72 -3.98
C LEU A 289 -43.69 3.48 -3.34
N GLY A 290 -43.44 2.26 -2.89
CA GLY A 290 -42.16 1.85 -2.35
C GLY A 290 -41.03 2.01 -3.37
N THR A 291 -41.26 1.65 -4.63
CA THR A 291 -40.24 1.88 -5.70
C THR A 291 -39.96 3.33 -5.92
N ALA A 292 -40.98 4.21 -5.95
CA ALA A 292 -40.76 5.64 -6.08
C ALA A 292 -39.95 6.25 -4.90
N LEU A 293 -40.32 5.86 -3.68
CA LEU A 293 -39.56 6.27 -2.47
C LEU A 293 -38.11 5.74 -2.50
N PHE A 294 -37.91 4.49 -2.86
CA PHE A 294 -36.58 3.89 -2.96
C PHE A 294 -35.71 4.60 -3.99
N LEU A 295 -36.22 4.93 -5.16
CA LEU A 295 -35.48 5.65 -6.20
C LEU A 295 -35.11 7.06 -5.75
N THR A 296 -36.02 7.75 -5.05
CA THR A 296 -35.74 9.08 -4.46
C THR A 296 -34.67 8.99 -3.38
N PHE A 297 -34.80 8.03 -2.45
CA PHE A 297 -33.82 7.85 -1.36
C PHE A 297 -32.44 7.43 -1.88
N ARG A 298 -32.40 6.55 -2.89
CA ARG A 298 -31.18 6.14 -3.55
C ARG A 298 -30.34 7.31 -4.03
N PHE A 299 -31.00 8.35 -4.59
CA PHE A 299 -30.30 9.54 -5.06
C PHE A 299 -29.54 10.25 -3.93
N PHE A 300 -30.12 10.35 -2.74
CA PHE A 300 -29.47 10.97 -1.58
C PHE A 300 -28.36 10.11 -0.99
N VAL A 301 -28.55 8.81 -0.89
CA VAL A 301 -27.56 7.86 -0.36
C VAL A 301 -26.29 7.85 -1.23
N PHE A 302 -26.44 7.72 -2.55
CA PHE A 302 -25.29 7.67 -3.45
C PHE A 302 -24.62 9.04 -3.71
N LYS A 303 -25.32 10.15 -3.50
CA LYS A 303 -24.71 11.50 -3.59
C LYS A 303 -23.79 11.81 -2.40
N GLY A 304 -23.99 11.15 -1.26
CA GLY A 304 -23.12 11.27 -0.07
C GLY A 304 -21.82 10.47 -0.14
N VAL A 305 -21.74 9.44 -0.99
CA VAL A 305 -20.58 8.54 -1.14
C VAL A 305 -19.54 9.09 -2.14
N GLY A 306 -19.87 10.10 -2.91
CA GLY A 306 -19.02 10.72 -3.95
C GLY A 306 -18.28 11.99 -3.53
N ARG A 307 -18.13 12.26 -2.21
CA ARG A 307 -17.32 13.38 -1.70
C ARG A 307 -16.20 12.91 -0.83
#